data_3a3461aeb16be02b4a75fe73761f24f5
#
_entry.id   3a3461aeb16be02b4a75fe73761f24f5
#
_cell.length_a   1.000
_cell.length_b   1.000
_cell.length_c   1.000
_cell.angle_alpha   90.00
_cell.angle_beta   90.00
_cell.angle_gamma   90.00
#
_symmetry.space_group_name_H-M   'P 1'
#
loop_
_entity.id
_entity.type
_entity.pdbx_description
1 polymer ?
#
loop_
_entity_poly.entity_id
_entity_poly.type
_entity_poly.pdbx_seq_one_letter_code
_entity_poly.pdbx_strand_id
1 'polypeptide(L)'
;RGLTISVQASKMIVPSELIFVADRILNSQLRTGTSDNDLNAIKNTGVLSGGYSVNHYLTDPDAFFILTSVTDQGDGLKMFQRSGMETSMEPDFATGNIRYKARERYSFGFSDWRGIYGSQGA
;
A
#
# COMPACT_ATOMS: atom_id res chain seq x y z
N ARG A 1 2.08 -22.78 -19.60
CA ARG A 1 2.74 -23.89 -18.88
C ARG A 1 1.82 -24.63 -17.92
N GLY A 2 0.54 -24.23 -17.74
CA GLY A 2 -0.45 -24.93 -16.92
C GLY A 2 -0.16 -25.03 -15.41
N LEU A 3 0.81 -24.27 -14.91
CA LEU A 3 1.12 -24.25 -13.47
C LEU A 3 0.12 -23.35 -12.74
N THR A 4 -0.45 -23.86 -11.67
CA THR A 4 -1.31 -23.08 -10.76
C THR A 4 -0.45 -22.12 -9.93
N ILE A 5 -0.83 -20.85 -9.94
CA ILE A 5 -0.18 -19.82 -9.13
C ILE A 5 -0.95 -19.70 -7.81
N SER A 6 -0.26 -19.86 -6.69
CA SER A 6 -0.80 -19.63 -5.35
C SER A 6 -0.28 -18.31 -4.80
N VAL A 7 -1.11 -17.29 -4.85
CA VAL A 7 -0.80 -15.96 -4.31
C VAL A 7 -1.90 -15.62 -3.30
N GLN A 8 -1.50 -15.21 -2.11
CA GLN A 8 -2.42 -14.83 -1.04
C GLN A 8 -2.43 -13.32 -0.86
N ALA A 9 -3.61 -12.76 -0.59
CA ALA A 9 -3.75 -11.37 -0.21
C ALA A 9 -3.09 -11.13 1.16
N SER A 10 -2.36 -10.03 1.30
CA SER A 10 -1.66 -9.69 2.53
C SER A 10 -2.24 -8.43 3.16
N LYS A 11 -2.36 -7.36 2.40
CA LYS A 11 -2.78 -6.05 2.92
C LYS A 11 -3.63 -5.31 1.88
N MET A 12 -4.64 -4.58 2.36
CA MET A 12 -5.49 -3.74 1.54
C MET A 12 -5.11 -2.27 1.67
N ILE A 13 -5.09 -1.53 0.56
CA ILE A 13 -4.89 -0.08 0.53
C ILE A 13 -6.16 0.55 -0.01
N VAL A 14 -6.70 1.51 0.72
CA VAL A 14 -7.96 2.18 0.39
C VAL A 14 -7.80 3.69 0.48
N PRO A 15 -8.60 4.48 -0.27
CA PRO A 15 -8.73 5.92 -0.07
C PRO A 15 -9.47 6.23 1.24
N SER A 16 -9.48 7.50 1.61
CA SER A 16 -10.15 7.97 2.84
C SER A 16 -11.66 7.71 2.86
N GLU A 17 -12.29 7.74 1.69
CA GLU A 17 -13.73 7.55 1.52
C GLU A 17 -14.17 6.11 1.83
N LEU A 18 -13.34 5.13 1.53
CA LEU A 18 -13.64 3.71 1.73
C LEU A 18 -13.24 3.17 3.11
N ILE A 19 -12.75 4.00 4.02
CA ILE A 19 -12.24 3.55 5.33
C ILE A 19 -13.30 2.79 6.14
N PHE A 20 -14.51 3.32 6.24
CA PHE A 20 -15.60 2.70 7.00
C PHE A 20 -16.11 1.41 6.35
N VAL A 21 -16.08 1.35 5.02
CA VAL A 21 -16.46 0.15 4.27
C VAL A 21 -15.42 -0.95 4.48
N ALA A 22 -14.14 -0.62 4.37
CA ALA A 22 -13.04 -1.54 4.62
C ALA A 22 -13.05 -2.09 6.05
N ASP A 23 -13.25 -1.22 7.04
CA ASP A 23 -13.34 -1.62 8.44
C ASP A 23 -14.52 -2.55 8.70
N ARG A 24 -15.69 -2.23 8.14
CA ARG A 24 -16.88 -3.08 8.25
C ARG A 24 -16.68 -4.46 7.63
N ILE A 25 -16.00 -4.54 6.47
CA ILE A 25 -15.75 -5.81 5.78
C ILE A 25 -14.72 -6.65 6.55
N LEU A 26 -13.66 -6.03 7.06
CA LEU A 26 -12.53 -6.75 7.67
C LEU A 26 -12.72 -7.03 9.15
N ASN A 27 -13.37 -6.14 9.88
CA ASN A 27 -13.43 -6.20 11.35
C ASN A 27 -14.78 -6.62 11.92
N SER A 28 -15.87 -6.66 11.12
CA SER A 28 -17.16 -7.12 11.63
C SER A 28 -17.09 -8.60 12.06
N GLN A 29 -17.77 -8.94 13.15
CA GLN A 29 -17.84 -10.34 13.61
C GLN A 29 -18.76 -11.20 12.77
N LEU A 30 -19.89 -10.62 12.37
CA LEU A 30 -20.92 -11.27 11.59
C LEU A 30 -20.95 -10.72 10.16
N ARG A 31 -21.47 -11.50 9.25
CA ARG A 31 -21.68 -11.08 7.86
C ARG A 31 -22.67 -9.93 7.82
N THR A 32 -22.27 -8.80 7.27
CA THR A 32 -23.14 -7.62 7.12
C THR A 32 -24.19 -7.83 6.02
N GLY A 33 -25.43 -7.41 6.28
CA GLY A 33 -26.51 -7.45 5.29
C GLY A 33 -27.33 -8.73 5.27
N THR A 34 -27.16 -9.64 6.24
CA THR A 34 -27.99 -10.82 6.43
C THR A 34 -28.71 -10.79 7.78
N SER A 35 -29.89 -11.35 7.86
CA SER A 35 -30.63 -11.58 9.11
C SER A 35 -30.14 -12.83 9.86
N ASP A 36 -29.34 -13.64 9.18
CA ASP A 36 -28.76 -14.86 9.72
C ASP A 36 -27.51 -14.56 10.54
N ASN A 37 -27.23 -15.38 11.53
CA ASN A 37 -26.08 -15.23 12.42
C ASN A 37 -24.79 -15.82 11.80
N ASP A 38 -24.54 -15.49 10.52
CA ASP A 38 -23.39 -15.97 9.76
C ASP A 38 -22.11 -15.29 10.19
N LEU A 39 -21.03 -16.07 10.34
CA LEU A 39 -19.71 -15.55 10.64
C LEU A 39 -19.10 -14.81 9.44
N ASN A 40 -18.37 -13.74 9.71
CA ASN A 40 -17.57 -13.09 8.69
C ASN A 40 -16.33 -13.95 8.37
N ALA A 41 -16.40 -14.65 7.24
CA ALA A 41 -15.33 -15.54 6.79
C ALA A 41 -13.99 -14.84 6.56
N ILE A 42 -14.01 -13.60 6.07
CA ILE A 42 -12.77 -12.82 5.79
C ILE A 42 -12.01 -12.56 7.08
N LYS A 43 -12.70 -12.12 8.13
CA LYS A 43 -12.10 -11.91 9.45
C LYS A 43 -11.65 -13.23 10.08
N ASN A 44 -12.50 -14.25 10.04
CA ASN A 44 -12.24 -15.50 10.74
C ASN A 44 -11.10 -16.31 10.12
N THR A 45 -10.94 -16.26 8.80
CA THR A 45 -9.85 -16.93 8.09
C THR A 45 -8.54 -16.13 8.07
N GLY A 46 -8.59 -14.83 8.40
CA GLY A 46 -7.40 -13.98 8.42
C GLY A 46 -6.74 -13.81 7.04
N VAL A 47 -7.53 -13.84 5.96
CA VAL A 47 -7.02 -13.74 4.57
C VAL A 47 -6.19 -12.47 4.36
N LEU A 48 -6.54 -11.36 5.00
CA LEU A 48 -5.79 -10.11 5.00
C LEU A 48 -5.07 -9.93 6.34
N SER A 49 -3.97 -10.66 6.53
CA SER A 49 -3.19 -10.65 7.77
C SER A 49 -2.64 -9.26 8.13
N GLY A 50 -2.30 -8.44 7.13
CA GLY A 50 -1.83 -7.06 7.29
C GLY A 50 -2.94 -6.02 7.43
N GLY A 51 -4.23 -6.44 7.43
CA GLY A 51 -5.36 -5.52 7.56
C GLY A 51 -5.48 -4.54 6.39
N TYR A 52 -5.89 -3.31 6.68
CA TYR A 52 -5.97 -2.25 5.68
C TYR A 52 -5.13 -1.03 6.06
N SER A 53 -4.76 -0.23 5.06
CA SER A 53 -4.06 1.04 5.23
C SER A 53 -4.73 2.11 4.39
N VAL A 54 -4.92 3.28 4.97
CA VAL A 54 -5.52 4.41 4.26
C VAL A 54 -4.43 5.20 3.56
N ASN A 55 -4.64 5.49 2.28
CA ASN A 55 -3.77 6.34 1.50
C ASN A 55 -4.54 7.61 1.08
N HIS A 56 -4.18 8.74 1.69
CA HIS A 56 -4.82 10.03 1.44
C HIS A 56 -4.44 10.66 0.09
N TYR A 57 -3.48 10.08 -0.62
CA TYR A 57 -3.07 10.57 -1.94
C TYR A 57 -3.82 9.90 -3.09
N LEU A 58 -4.69 8.93 -2.80
CA LEU A 58 -5.60 8.38 -3.80
C LEU A 58 -6.71 9.40 -4.06
N THR A 59 -6.79 9.87 -5.29
CA THR A 59 -7.79 10.86 -5.73
C THR A 59 -9.10 10.25 -6.16
N ASP A 60 -9.08 8.96 -6.48
CA ASP A 60 -10.27 8.20 -6.86
C ASP A 60 -10.93 7.63 -5.60
N PRO A 61 -12.21 7.96 -5.34
CA PRO A 61 -12.90 7.53 -4.12
C PRO A 61 -13.22 6.04 -4.08
N ASP A 62 -13.27 5.37 -5.22
CA ASP A 62 -13.69 3.96 -5.34
C ASP A 62 -12.52 3.00 -5.62
N ALA A 63 -11.33 3.53 -5.91
CA ALA A 63 -10.16 2.71 -6.21
C ALA A 63 -9.62 2.03 -4.94
N PHE A 64 -9.27 0.76 -5.05
CA PHE A 64 -8.58 0.04 -3.99
C PHE A 64 -7.48 -0.86 -4.54
N PHE A 65 -6.51 -1.16 -3.69
CA PHE A 65 -5.39 -2.02 -4.05
C PHE A 65 -5.21 -3.10 -2.99
N ILE A 66 -4.81 -4.29 -3.45
CA ILE A 66 -4.49 -5.41 -2.57
C ILE A 66 -3.03 -5.79 -2.82
N LEU A 67 -2.22 -5.69 -1.79
CA LEU A 67 -0.87 -6.24 -1.78
C LEU A 67 -0.92 -7.73 -1.48
N THR A 68 -0.02 -8.46 -2.10
CA THR A 68 0.02 -9.92 -1.98
C THR A 68 1.26 -10.39 -1.22
N SER A 69 1.28 -11.66 -0.87
CA SER A 69 2.43 -12.32 -0.23
C SER A 69 3.73 -12.21 -1.02
N VAL A 70 3.68 -12.00 -2.33
CA VAL A 70 4.85 -11.75 -3.19
C VAL A 70 5.53 -10.43 -2.81
N THR A 71 4.75 -9.39 -2.50
CA THR A 71 5.29 -8.11 -2.01
C THR A 71 5.97 -8.28 -0.65
N ASP A 72 5.40 -9.06 0.26
CA ASP A 72 5.99 -9.32 1.58
C ASP A 72 7.32 -10.08 1.50
N GLN A 73 7.49 -10.90 0.47
CA GLN A 73 8.75 -11.59 0.18
C GLN A 73 9.80 -10.71 -0.50
N GLY A 74 9.45 -9.46 -0.80
CA GLY A 74 10.36 -8.48 -1.40
C GLY A 74 10.44 -8.52 -2.93
N ASP A 75 9.59 -9.28 -3.60
CA ASP A 75 9.59 -9.40 -5.06
C ASP A 75 8.55 -8.54 -5.78
N GLY A 76 7.66 -7.90 -5.07
CA GLY A 76 6.63 -7.02 -5.62
C GLY A 76 7.14 -5.61 -5.93
N LEU A 77 6.53 -4.63 -5.27
CA LEU A 77 6.90 -3.22 -5.38
C LEU A 77 8.22 -2.96 -4.66
N LYS A 78 9.14 -2.25 -5.33
CA LYS A 78 10.48 -1.95 -4.82
C LYS A 78 10.80 -0.47 -4.89
N MET A 79 11.47 0.01 -3.87
CA MET A 79 12.14 1.29 -3.87
C MET A 79 13.65 1.08 -4.00
N PHE A 80 14.25 1.66 -5.02
CA PHE A 80 15.69 1.60 -5.27
C PHE A 80 16.30 2.93 -4.82
N GLN A 81 16.98 2.92 -3.71
CA GLN A 81 17.70 4.08 -3.21
C GLN A 81 19.13 4.06 -3.72
N ARG A 82 19.47 5.01 -4.60
CA ARG A 82 20.81 5.16 -5.14
C ARG A 82 21.72 6.00 -4.24
N SER A 83 21.16 7.06 -3.67
CA SER A 83 21.85 7.95 -2.72
C SER A 83 20.85 8.35 -1.66
N GLY A 84 21.20 8.17 -0.40
CA GLY A 84 20.41 8.66 0.72
C GLY A 84 20.36 10.19 0.74
N MET A 85 19.57 10.76 1.62
CA MET A 85 19.48 12.21 1.78
C MET A 85 20.81 12.74 2.32
N GLU A 86 21.49 13.53 1.49
CA GLU A 86 22.72 14.25 1.82
C GLU A 86 22.40 15.73 1.95
N THR A 87 22.83 16.34 3.02
CA THR A 87 22.69 17.79 3.25
C THR A 87 24.05 18.45 3.25
N SER A 88 24.16 19.60 2.63
CA SER A 88 25.35 20.43 2.67
C SER A 88 24.98 21.89 2.86
N MET A 89 25.86 22.63 3.48
CA MET A 89 25.69 24.04 3.79
C MET A 89 26.96 24.78 3.33
N GLU A 90 26.76 25.87 2.62
CA GLU A 90 27.85 26.69 2.11
C GLU A 90 27.53 28.16 2.41
N PRO A 91 28.40 28.88 3.13
CA PRO A 91 28.28 30.32 3.31
C PRO A 91 28.66 31.04 2.01
N ASP A 92 27.88 32.02 1.62
CA ASP A 92 28.16 32.91 0.51
C ASP A 92 28.91 34.15 1.03
N PHE A 93 30.18 34.27 0.72
CA PHE A 93 31.04 35.36 1.18
C PHE A 93 30.59 36.73 0.65
N ALA A 94 30.01 36.79 -0.55
CA ALA A 94 29.65 38.05 -1.18
C ALA A 94 28.38 38.66 -0.59
N THR A 95 27.42 37.84 -0.16
CA THR A 95 26.09 38.29 0.33
C THR A 95 25.91 38.07 1.83
N GLY A 96 26.80 37.31 2.49
CA GLY A 96 26.66 36.93 3.89
C GLY A 96 25.52 35.93 4.15
N ASN A 97 24.89 35.40 3.10
CA ASN A 97 23.81 34.41 3.20
C ASN A 97 24.37 32.99 3.29
N ILE A 98 23.57 32.10 3.86
CA ILE A 98 23.86 30.68 3.92
C ILE A 98 23.00 29.95 2.90
N ARG A 99 23.63 29.15 2.02
CA ARG A 99 22.93 28.28 1.07
C ARG A 99 22.85 26.87 1.63
N TYR A 100 21.62 26.37 1.70
CA TYR A 100 21.32 25.01 2.10
C TYR A 100 21.00 24.16 0.88
N LYS A 101 21.61 22.98 0.78
CA LYS A 101 21.36 22.01 -0.27
C LYS A 101 21.00 20.65 0.33
N ALA A 102 19.87 20.09 -0.08
CA ALA A 102 19.50 18.70 0.18
C ALA A 102 19.45 17.94 -1.15
N ARG A 103 20.02 16.74 -1.18
CA ARG A 103 20.04 15.89 -2.36
C ARG A 103 19.69 14.45 -1.97
N GLU A 104 18.76 13.86 -2.71
CA GLU A 104 18.39 12.46 -2.61
C GLU A 104 18.17 11.89 -4.01
N ARG A 105 18.49 10.61 -4.21
CA ARG A 105 18.25 9.93 -5.48
C ARG A 105 17.65 8.56 -5.23
N TYR A 106 16.45 8.36 -5.70
CA TYR A 106 15.71 7.10 -5.63
C TYR A 106 14.86 6.89 -6.88
N SER A 107 14.41 5.67 -7.07
CA SER A 107 13.41 5.32 -8.07
C SER A 107 12.51 4.21 -7.54
N PHE A 108 11.31 4.12 -8.11
CA PHE A 108 10.36 3.05 -7.81
C PHE A 108 10.25 2.12 -9.00
N GLY A 109 9.99 0.85 -8.74
CA GLY A 109 9.77 -0.16 -9.74
C GLY A 109 9.12 -1.41 -9.14
N PHE A 110 8.97 -2.42 -9.96
CA PHE A 110 8.45 -3.72 -9.54
C PHE A 110 9.27 -4.85 -10.18
N SER A 111 9.38 -5.96 -9.50
CA SER A 111 10.01 -7.18 -10.04
C SER A 111 8.98 -8.17 -10.54
N ASP A 112 7.86 -8.29 -9.83
CA ASP A 112 6.77 -9.21 -10.17
C ASP A 112 5.43 -8.46 -10.16
N TRP A 113 4.68 -8.57 -11.27
CA TRP A 113 3.35 -7.97 -11.41
C TRP A 113 2.31 -8.58 -10.47
N ARG A 114 2.54 -9.79 -9.97
CA ARG A 114 1.67 -10.49 -9.02
C ARG A 114 1.71 -9.90 -7.61
N GLY A 115 2.63 -8.97 -7.36
CA GLY A 115 2.78 -8.31 -6.06
C GLY A 115 1.62 -7.40 -5.69
N ILE A 116 0.85 -6.91 -6.67
CA ILE A 116 -0.26 -6.00 -6.44
C ILE A 116 -1.43 -6.31 -7.38
N TYR A 117 -2.63 -6.20 -6.84
CA TYR A 117 -3.88 -6.17 -7.60
C TYR A 117 -4.56 -4.82 -7.36
N GLY A 118 -4.99 -4.16 -8.43
CA GLY A 118 -5.68 -2.87 -8.36
C GLY A 118 -7.03 -2.93 -9.04
N SER A 119 -8.01 -2.26 -8.44
CA SER A 119 -9.31 -1.96 -9.03
C SER A 119 -9.45 -0.45 -9.13
N GLN A 120 -9.90 0.03 -10.29
CA GLN A 120 -10.18 1.46 -10.50
C GLN A 120 -11.52 1.91 -9.92
N GLY A 121 -12.31 0.96 -9.38
CA GLY A 121 -13.68 1.25 -8.99
C GLY A 121 -14.66 1.17 -10.17
N ALA A 122 -15.84 1.73 -10.00
CA ALA A 122 -16.92 1.76 -11.00
C ALA A 122 -17.06 3.15 -11.62
#